data_35f16f739e7072600d2c554a60a37308
#
_entry.id   35f16f739e7072600d2c554a60a37308
#
_cell.length_a   1.000
_cell.length_b   1.000
_cell.length_c   1.000
_cell.angle_alpha   90.00
_cell.angle_beta   90.00
_cell.angle_gamma   90.00
#
_symmetry.space_group_name_H-M   'P 1'
#
loop_
_entity.id
_entity.type
_entity.pdbx_description
1 polymer ?
#
loop_
_entity_poly.entity_id
_entity_poly.type
_entity_poly.pdbx_seq_one_letter_code
_entity_poly.pdbx_strand_id
1 'polypeptide(L)'
;WGIPMVVCYRMGGRRIARLAFEHLFRVPYFSLVNLILDRPAVPELLADRAHSVQILSILSRLIPEEDHRRTDQLQAFTQLQELMGTEPSAPRAARAILSYLHEAR
;
A
#
# COMPACT_ATOMS: atom_id res chain seq x y z
N TRP A 1 7.06 -4.63 11.39
CA TRP A 1 6.44 -5.92 11.66
C TRP A 1 6.95 -7.02 10.72
N GLY A 2 7.45 -6.72 9.52
CA GLY A 2 8.17 -7.67 8.66
C GLY A 2 7.35 -8.90 8.21
N ILE A 3 6.03 -8.76 8.06
CA ILE A 3 5.17 -9.85 7.60
C ILE A 3 4.80 -9.60 6.14
N PRO A 4 5.17 -10.49 5.21
CA PRO A 4 4.74 -10.39 3.83
C PRO A 4 3.23 -10.37 3.67
N MET A 5 2.73 -9.58 2.74
CA MET A 5 1.29 -9.39 2.57
C MET A 5 0.88 -9.27 1.10
N VAL A 6 -0.38 -9.55 0.84
CA VAL A 6 -1.10 -9.18 -0.38
C VAL A 6 -2.32 -8.35 0.02
N VAL A 7 -2.58 -7.29 -0.69
CA VAL A 7 -3.71 -6.40 -0.42
C VAL A 7 -4.85 -6.71 -1.37
N CYS A 8 -6.04 -6.97 -0.81
CA CYS A 8 -7.23 -7.31 -1.58
C CYS A 8 -8.34 -6.30 -1.29
N TYR A 9 -8.85 -5.66 -2.34
CA TYR A 9 -10.02 -4.78 -2.25
C TYR A 9 -11.19 -5.41 -2.98
N ARG A 10 -12.27 -5.67 -2.25
CA ARG A 10 -13.53 -6.11 -2.84
C ARG A 10 -14.48 -4.92 -2.95
N MET A 11 -14.81 -4.55 -4.18
CA MET A 11 -15.78 -3.49 -4.44
C MET A 11 -17.09 -4.10 -4.93
N GLY A 12 -18.21 -3.68 -4.33
CA GLY A 12 -19.54 -4.00 -4.81
C GLY A 12 -19.88 -3.17 -6.06
N GLY A 13 -20.30 -3.85 -7.15
CA GLY A 13 -20.65 -3.15 -8.40
C GLY A 13 -19.75 -3.52 -9.58
N ARG A 14 -20.16 -4.51 -10.34
CA ARG A 14 -19.31 -5.33 -11.21
C ARG A 14 -18.65 -4.65 -12.41
N ARG A 15 -19.19 -3.62 -13.02
CA ARG A 15 -18.66 -3.06 -14.28
C ARG A 15 -18.52 -1.54 -14.25
N ILE A 16 -19.44 -0.86 -13.59
CA ILE A 16 -19.45 0.62 -13.56
C ILE A 16 -18.34 1.13 -12.62
N ALA A 17 -18.11 0.46 -11.49
CA ALA A 17 -17.03 0.80 -10.58
C ALA A 17 -15.64 0.62 -11.23
N ARG A 18 -15.45 -0.40 -12.06
CA ARG A 18 -14.19 -0.63 -12.78
C ARG A 18 -13.90 0.47 -13.80
N LEU A 19 -14.90 0.85 -14.60
CA LEU A 19 -14.77 1.93 -15.58
C LEU A 19 -14.56 3.30 -14.90
N ALA A 20 -15.26 3.55 -13.80
CA ALA A 20 -15.07 4.77 -13.04
C ALA A 20 -13.69 4.82 -12.39
N PHE A 21 -13.18 3.69 -11.88
CA PHE A 21 -11.84 3.61 -11.28
C PHE A 21 -10.72 3.77 -12.31
N GLU A 22 -10.82 3.10 -13.46
CA GLU A 22 -9.81 3.21 -14.52
C GLU A 22 -9.75 4.61 -15.14
N HIS A 23 -10.85 5.37 -15.12
CA HIS A 23 -10.94 6.69 -15.75
C HIS A 23 -10.95 7.88 -14.78
N LEU A 24 -11.45 7.71 -13.56
CA LEU A 24 -11.58 8.80 -12.59
C LEU A 24 -10.38 8.91 -11.63
N PHE A 25 -9.79 7.79 -11.28
CA PHE A 25 -8.66 7.77 -10.36
C PHE A 25 -7.35 7.55 -11.12
N ARG A 26 -6.64 8.63 -11.36
CA ARG A 26 -5.25 8.61 -11.88
C ARG A 26 -4.23 8.17 -10.82
N VAL A 27 -4.66 7.44 -9.80
CA VAL A 27 -3.78 6.97 -8.74
C VAL A 27 -3.27 5.58 -9.15
N PRO A 28 -1.96 5.38 -9.32
CA PRO A 28 -1.40 4.12 -9.78
C PRO A 28 -1.50 3.00 -8.75
N TYR A 29 -1.68 3.33 -7.48
CA TYR A 29 -1.71 2.40 -6.34
C TYR A 29 -2.85 2.71 -5.38
N PHE A 30 -3.26 1.69 -4.60
CA PHE A 30 -4.32 1.82 -3.61
C PHE A 30 -3.82 1.65 -2.17
N SER A 31 -2.81 0.81 -1.93
CA SER A 31 -2.23 0.67 -0.61
C SER A 31 -1.31 1.86 -0.27
N LEU A 32 -1.33 2.28 0.98
CA LEU A 32 -0.42 3.33 1.45
C LEU A 32 1.05 2.96 1.27
N VAL A 33 1.39 1.68 1.38
CA VAL A 33 2.75 1.18 1.16
C VAL A 33 3.23 1.54 -0.25
N ASN A 34 2.45 1.16 -1.26
CA ASN A 34 2.79 1.42 -2.66
C ASN A 34 2.76 2.92 -2.99
N LEU A 35 1.81 3.66 -2.43
CA LEU A 35 1.70 5.11 -2.61
C LEU A 35 2.92 5.86 -2.03
N ILE A 36 3.36 5.51 -0.83
CA ILE A 36 4.50 6.18 -0.18
C ILE A 36 5.81 5.82 -0.86
N LEU A 37 5.96 4.55 -1.29
CA LEU A 37 7.17 4.08 -1.97
C LEU A 37 7.18 4.41 -3.46
N ASP A 38 6.06 4.87 -4.02
CA ASP A 38 5.85 5.13 -5.45
C ASP A 38 6.26 3.95 -6.36
N ARG A 39 5.98 2.73 -5.90
CA ARG A 39 6.26 1.49 -6.62
C ARG A 39 5.39 0.33 -6.13
N PRO A 40 5.19 -0.73 -6.94
CA PRO A 40 4.38 -1.89 -6.56
C PRO A 40 5.14 -2.82 -5.60
N ALA A 41 5.40 -2.37 -4.38
CA ALA A 41 6.09 -3.13 -3.34
C ALA A 41 5.22 -4.27 -2.78
N VAL A 42 3.90 -4.05 -2.73
CA VAL A 42 2.91 -5.01 -2.26
C VAL A 42 1.95 -5.33 -3.41
N PRO A 43 1.68 -6.61 -3.71
CA PRO A 43 0.66 -6.97 -4.69
C PRO A 43 -0.72 -6.47 -4.29
N GLU A 44 -1.42 -5.84 -5.21
CA GLU A 44 -2.78 -5.33 -5.03
C GLU A 44 -3.75 -6.04 -5.96
N LEU A 45 -4.76 -6.68 -5.38
CA LEU A 45 -5.83 -7.35 -6.12
C LEU A 45 -7.14 -6.59 -5.93
N LEU A 46 -7.67 -6.10 -7.04
CA LEU A 46 -8.87 -5.27 -7.06
C LEU A 46 -10.06 -6.05 -7.61
N ALA A 47 -11.21 -5.86 -6.99
CA ALA A 47 -12.52 -6.30 -7.48
C ALA A 47 -12.56 -7.75 -7.96
N ASP A 48 -12.62 -7.94 -9.27
CA ASP A 48 -12.73 -9.23 -9.94
C ASP A 48 -11.42 -10.05 -9.95
N ARG A 49 -10.28 -9.43 -9.66
CA ARG A 49 -8.98 -10.10 -9.54
C ARG A 49 -8.72 -10.67 -8.15
N ALA A 50 -9.52 -10.32 -7.16
CA ALA A 50 -9.40 -10.83 -5.79
C ALA A 50 -10.05 -12.23 -5.64
N HIS A 51 -9.70 -13.15 -6.54
CA HIS A 51 -10.14 -14.55 -6.44
C HIS A 51 -9.18 -15.38 -5.59
N SER A 52 -9.73 -16.39 -4.91
CA SER A 52 -8.95 -17.27 -4.03
C SER A 52 -7.73 -17.89 -4.71
N VAL A 53 -7.86 -18.28 -5.98
CA VAL A 53 -6.75 -18.86 -6.76
C VAL A 53 -5.61 -17.87 -6.96
N GLN A 54 -5.90 -16.61 -7.26
CA GLN A 54 -4.89 -15.57 -7.46
C GLN A 54 -4.22 -15.20 -6.13
N ILE A 55 -5.01 -15.07 -5.08
CA ILE A 55 -4.49 -14.82 -3.72
C ILE A 55 -3.54 -15.95 -3.32
N LEU A 56 -3.97 -17.20 -3.49
CA LEU A 56 -3.14 -18.37 -3.17
C LEU A 56 -1.86 -18.39 -4.00
N SER A 57 -1.93 -18.12 -5.30
CA SER A 57 -0.76 -18.07 -6.18
C SER A 57 0.27 -17.02 -5.74
N ILE A 58 -0.18 -15.87 -5.23
CA ILE A 58 0.72 -14.84 -4.72
C ILE A 58 1.30 -15.25 -3.36
N LEU A 59 0.44 -15.71 -2.44
CA LEU A 59 0.86 -16.11 -1.11
C LEU A 59 1.85 -17.28 -1.15
N SER A 60 1.64 -18.27 -2.04
CA SER A 60 2.56 -19.40 -2.19
C SER A 60 4.00 -19.00 -2.55
N ARG A 61 4.18 -17.79 -3.08
CA ARG A 61 5.50 -17.23 -3.40
C ARG A 61 6.04 -16.30 -2.33
N LEU A 62 5.18 -15.80 -1.44
CA LEU A 62 5.58 -14.96 -0.31
C LEU A 62 5.88 -15.74 0.97
N ILE A 63 5.36 -16.97 1.08
CA ILE A 63 5.57 -17.84 2.25
C ILE A 63 6.99 -18.40 2.32
N PRO A 64 7.58 -18.95 1.22
CA PRO A 64 8.95 -19.47 1.26
C PRO A 64 9.96 -18.38 1.63
N GLU A 65 10.86 -18.68 2.56
CA GLU A 65 11.88 -17.73 3.01
C GLU A 65 12.92 -17.43 1.93
N GLU A 66 13.11 -18.37 1.02
CA GLU A 66 14.11 -18.31 -0.04
C GLU A 66 13.62 -17.58 -1.31
N ASP A 67 12.33 -17.25 -1.41
CA ASP A 67 11.79 -16.56 -2.58
C ASP A 67 12.18 -15.07 -2.55
N HIS A 68 12.79 -14.61 -3.63
CA HIS A 68 13.20 -13.22 -3.81
C HIS A 68 12.07 -12.21 -3.62
N ARG A 69 10.82 -12.57 -3.95
CA ARG A 69 9.65 -11.69 -3.78
C ARG A 69 9.36 -11.37 -2.32
N ARG A 70 9.57 -12.36 -1.45
CA ARG A 70 9.49 -12.15 -0.02
C ARG A 70 10.58 -11.18 0.45
N THR A 71 11.81 -11.41 0.02
CA THR A 71 12.96 -10.56 0.36
C THR A 71 12.75 -9.14 -0.15
N ASP A 72 12.32 -8.97 -1.40
CA ASP A 72 12.05 -7.66 -1.99
C ASP A 72 10.96 -6.89 -1.22
N GLN A 73 9.91 -7.59 -0.80
CA GLN A 73 8.84 -6.97 -0.02
C GLN A 73 9.30 -6.58 1.39
N LEU A 74 10.10 -7.40 2.06
CA LEU A 74 10.67 -7.08 3.36
C LEU A 74 11.64 -5.89 3.30
N GLN A 75 12.46 -5.81 2.24
CA GLN A 75 13.31 -4.64 1.99
C GLN A 75 12.48 -3.37 1.75
N ALA A 76 11.37 -3.49 1.02
CA ALA A 76 10.46 -2.38 0.83
C ALA A 76 9.86 -1.89 2.15
N PHE A 77 9.54 -2.78 3.07
CA PHE A 77 9.06 -2.40 4.41
C PHE A 77 10.12 -1.71 5.24
N THR A 78 11.38 -2.11 5.12
CA THR A 78 12.50 -1.41 5.76
C THR A 78 12.62 0.02 5.21
N GLN A 79 12.58 0.20 3.90
CA GLN A 79 12.57 1.54 3.27
C GLN A 79 11.37 2.38 3.73
N LEU A 80 10.20 1.78 3.79
CA LEU A 80 9.00 2.47 4.28
C LEU A 80 9.18 2.95 5.72
N GLN A 81 9.74 2.11 6.57
CA GLN A 81 10.01 2.45 7.97
C GLN A 81 11.01 3.61 8.09
N GLU A 82 12.06 3.62 7.28
CA GLU A 82 13.03 4.71 7.22
C GLU A 82 12.38 6.03 6.78
N LEU A 83 11.54 5.99 5.74
CA LEU A 83 10.80 7.16 5.25
C LEU A 83 9.78 7.69 6.27
N MET A 84 9.09 6.80 6.95
CA MET A 84 8.11 7.16 7.98
C MET A 84 8.77 7.73 9.24
N GLY A 85 10.00 7.33 9.54
CA GLY A 85 10.71 7.70 10.75
C GLY A 85 10.17 7.02 11.99
N THR A 86 10.79 7.32 13.12
CA THR A 86 10.46 6.71 14.42
C THR A 86 9.51 7.56 15.26
N GLU A 87 9.30 8.81 14.86
CA GLU A 87 8.44 9.73 15.61
C GLU A 87 6.95 9.40 15.40
N PRO A 88 6.14 9.36 16.45
CA PRO A 88 4.70 9.16 16.32
C PRO A 88 4.04 10.22 15.42
N SER A 89 3.08 9.81 14.61
CA SER A 89 2.42 10.67 13.63
C SER A 89 1.62 11.82 14.25
N ALA A 90 0.99 11.61 15.40
CA ALA A 90 0.15 12.61 16.03
C ALA A 90 0.93 13.87 16.48
N PRO A 91 2.07 13.79 17.20
CA PRO A 91 2.89 14.96 17.51
C PRO A 91 3.43 15.67 16.27
N ARG A 92 3.82 14.92 15.23
CA ARG A 92 4.25 15.51 13.95
C ARG A 92 3.15 16.31 13.27
N ALA A 93 1.96 15.75 13.19
CA ALA A 93 0.79 16.42 12.63
C ALA A 93 0.43 17.68 13.41
N ALA A 94 0.42 17.60 14.74
CA ALA A 94 0.15 18.74 15.60
C ALA A 94 1.15 19.89 15.39
N ARG A 95 2.45 19.58 15.33
CA ARG A 95 3.49 20.60 15.05
C ARG A 95 3.31 21.21 13.67
N ALA A 96 3.04 20.42 12.64
CA ALA A 96 2.83 20.92 11.29
C ALA A 96 1.62 21.88 11.23
N ILE A 97 0.52 21.55 11.90
CA ILE A 97 -0.66 22.43 11.99
C ILE A 97 -0.33 23.72 12.72
N LEU A 98 0.34 23.65 13.85
CA LEU A 98 0.73 24.83 14.63
C LEU A 98 1.69 25.75 13.85
N SER A 99 2.68 25.17 13.16
CA SER A 99 3.59 25.94 12.29
C SER A 99 2.81 26.68 11.21
N TYR A 100 1.92 25.99 10.51
CA TYR A 100 1.09 26.59 9.47
C TYR A 100 0.22 27.74 10.01
N LEU A 101 -0.36 27.58 11.20
CA LEU A 101 -1.18 28.62 11.81
C LEU A 101 -0.35 29.86 12.25
N HIS A 102 0.90 29.68 12.62
CA HIS A 102 1.81 30.77 12.95
C HIS A 102 2.27 31.54 11.70
N GLU A 103 2.53 30.84 10.60
CA GLU A 103 2.91 31.46 9.32
C GLU A 103 1.74 32.19 8.65
N ALA A 104 0.51 31.76 8.90
CA ALA A 104 -0.71 32.36 8.35
C ALA A 104 -1.18 33.64 9.09
N ARG A 105 -0.50 34.03 10.15
CA ARG A 105 -0.74 35.27 10.89
C ARG A 105 0.20 36.38 10.44
#